data_781daf2c99bfb3823ef92980e20a15eb
#
_entry.id   781daf2c99bfb3823ef92980e20a15eb
#
_cell.length_a   1.000
_cell.length_b   1.000
_cell.length_c   1.000
_cell.angle_alpha   90.00
_cell.angle_beta   90.00
_cell.angle_gamma   90.00
#
_symmetry.space_group_name_H-M   'P 1'
#
loop_
_entity.id
_entity.type
_entity.pdbx_description
1 polymer ?
#
loop_
_entity_poly.entity_id
_entity_poly.type
_entity_poly.pdbx_seq_one_letter_code
_entity_poly.pdbx_strand_id
1 'polypeptide(L)'
;MARLPRSVLAAAAALAVALCASLPAAAAAPASAGPVRSVTIVAPRWLYLDGELDLGVRVVTRNSTRRVAASLDLLDEAGVSRWHSYQSRTVLGSVTYEYSFSRSVADLGIAPGVYRLRARVTSAGSPTVERSAQLIVVDRSTHPIPVSVVVRVSAAPSAGETPSDAAQDAAFVTASDAADLGRLAVLHPGLHLTLAVPPFLLQEWSGAEQTSTPSVGTDALDSLQRAVEAGTPMLRGMYADPDLAAIATVTADLEMQDARGGAALSAAFPSQGTAPSVASTGFAALSGPLPRSVAAVLAARGVRYAVTDTSCVVPARGAAVAEAYAVTLPSDRGSSGATMTILAADRAASGGLEDPAHAAALATELFSRAASAQRAHVVVIVVDVGADGVRTSAVAQALEVLAGVPWVRLVNAPAAAGASGLPVATLSESPADPTPAPDGYWETIADARGRVFGLVAAAGADDTDARSALDSLLLAESREWAGPDGSWSRAARGLALARAAAQTADSVLGKVTLDAPSVTLPGSEGKVPVSIINSSGRTLVVDLDASSSGVRVQRSRTSVTLRPGENVESVPVSLGTATSGRMRVDVKADGYQIATATVTVTASYQDRVVLLAAVLVILAGLLLYVRRHLGRRT
;
A
#
# COMPACT_ATOMS: atom_id res chain seq x y z
N MET A 1 -40.05 -27.53 -15.11
CA MET A 1 -39.51 -26.95 -16.36
C MET A 1 -39.88 -25.47 -16.41
N ALA A 2 -39.02 -24.60 -15.86
CA ALA A 2 -39.26 -23.16 -15.84
C ALA A 2 -38.65 -22.53 -17.11
N ARG A 3 -39.48 -21.79 -17.85
CA ARG A 3 -39.04 -21.08 -19.05
C ARG A 3 -38.27 -19.82 -18.63
N LEU A 4 -36.98 -19.75 -18.95
CA LEU A 4 -36.18 -18.54 -18.81
C LEU A 4 -36.73 -17.39 -19.68
N PRO A 5 -36.78 -16.16 -19.19
CA PRO A 5 -37.33 -15.03 -19.96
C PRO A 5 -36.40 -14.70 -21.16
N ARG A 6 -37.02 -14.42 -22.29
CA ARG A 6 -36.39 -14.10 -23.58
C ARG A 6 -35.40 -12.91 -23.53
N SER A 7 -35.45 -12.10 -22.49
CA SER A 7 -34.53 -10.95 -22.29
C SER A 7 -33.07 -11.37 -21.98
N VAL A 8 -32.83 -12.55 -21.39
CA VAL A 8 -31.49 -13.05 -21.06
C VAL A 8 -30.74 -13.56 -22.31
N LEU A 9 -31.49 -14.15 -23.27
CA LEU A 9 -30.89 -14.59 -24.54
C LEU A 9 -30.54 -13.44 -25.49
N ALA A 10 -31.25 -12.31 -25.40
CA ALA A 10 -30.91 -11.11 -26.17
C ALA A 10 -29.65 -10.40 -25.67
N ALA A 11 -29.43 -10.41 -24.36
CA ALA A 11 -28.22 -9.83 -23.74
C ALA A 11 -26.96 -10.65 -24.06
N ALA A 12 -27.05 -11.99 -24.05
CA ALA A 12 -25.94 -12.86 -24.42
C ALA A 12 -25.56 -12.77 -25.90
N ALA A 13 -26.53 -12.58 -26.81
CA ALA A 13 -26.27 -12.40 -28.23
C ALA A 13 -25.68 -11.00 -28.54
N ALA A 14 -26.08 -9.96 -27.80
CA ALA A 14 -25.50 -8.62 -27.92
C ALA A 14 -24.05 -8.56 -27.41
N LEU A 15 -23.74 -9.32 -26.36
CA LEU A 15 -22.38 -9.41 -25.82
C LEU A 15 -21.41 -10.13 -26.76
N ALA A 16 -21.87 -11.21 -27.44
CA ALA A 16 -21.05 -11.94 -28.41
C ALA A 16 -20.74 -11.12 -29.67
N VAL A 17 -21.63 -10.20 -30.07
CA VAL A 17 -21.39 -9.29 -31.21
C VAL A 17 -20.48 -8.12 -30.81
N ALA A 18 -20.49 -7.67 -29.57
CA ALA A 18 -19.61 -6.59 -29.08
C ALA A 18 -18.16 -7.05 -28.92
N LEU A 19 -17.89 -8.32 -28.61
CA LEU A 19 -16.54 -8.90 -28.48
C LEU A 19 -15.78 -9.00 -29.82
N CYS A 20 -16.47 -8.88 -30.96
CA CYS A 20 -15.80 -8.86 -32.27
C CYS A 20 -15.47 -7.44 -32.78
N ALA A 21 -15.80 -6.37 -32.07
CA ALA A 21 -15.88 -5.02 -32.65
C ALA A 21 -14.91 -3.96 -32.11
N SER A 22 -14.05 -4.25 -31.14
CA SER A 22 -13.18 -3.20 -30.57
C SER A 22 -11.68 -3.50 -30.69
N LEU A 23 -11.14 -3.36 -31.87
CA LEU A 23 -9.75 -2.93 -32.04
C LEU A 23 -9.75 -1.39 -31.97
N PRO A 24 -8.75 -0.76 -31.30
CA PRO A 24 -8.64 0.68 -31.29
C PRO A 24 -8.58 1.18 -32.72
N ALA A 25 -9.41 2.14 -33.04
CA ALA A 25 -9.31 2.87 -34.30
C ALA A 25 -7.92 3.51 -34.35
N ALA A 26 -6.99 2.88 -35.05
CA ALA A 26 -5.81 3.59 -35.54
C ALA A 26 -6.30 4.93 -36.09
N ALA A 27 -5.66 6.01 -35.69
CA ALA A 27 -5.98 7.40 -36.02
C ALA A 27 -6.58 7.49 -37.43
N ALA A 28 -7.79 8.01 -37.53
CA ALA A 28 -8.53 8.06 -38.78
C ALA A 28 -7.67 8.76 -39.85
N ALA A 29 -7.07 7.99 -40.73
CA ALA A 29 -6.46 8.54 -41.92
C ALA A 29 -7.55 9.35 -42.65
N PRO A 30 -7.22 10.50 -43.26
CA PRO A 30 -8.18 11.35 -43.93
C PRO A 30 -9.01 10.52 -44.91
N ALA A 31 -10.32 10.68 -44.85
CA ALA A 31 -11.25 9.89 -45.62
C ALA A 31 -10.86 9.94 -47.10
N SER A 32 -10.31 8.83 -47.62
CA SER A 32 -9.94 8.73 -49.01
C SER A 32 -11.21 8.96 -49.86
N ALA A 33 -11.15 9.87 -50.82
CA ALA A 33 -12.24 10.16 -51.76
C ALA A 33 -12.57 8.98 -52.70
N GLY A 34 -11.98 7.81 -52.44
CA GLY A 34 -12.11 6.60 -53.24
C GLY A 34 -13.36 5.76 -52.94
N PRO A 35 -13.67 4.77 -53.77
CA PRO A 35 -14.81 3.88 -53.63
C PRO A 35 -14.72 2.95 -52.39
N VAL A 36 -13.55 2.73 -51.85
CA VAL A 36 -13.33 1.94 -50.64
C VAL A 36 -13.44 2.85 -49.42
N ARG A 37 -14.43 2.62 -48.56
CA ARG A 37 -14.67 3.40 -47.34
C ARG A 37 -13.85 2.90 -46.15
N SER A 38 -13.81 1.60 -45.95
CA SER A 38 -13.02 0.98 -44.89
C SER A 38 -12.59 -0.44 -45.25
N VAL A 39 -11.47 -0.85 -44.66
CA VAL A 39 -10.94 -2.21 -44.73
C VAL A 39 -10.69 -2.70 -43.32
N THR A 40 -11.14 -3.90 -43.00
CA THR A 40 -10.92 -4.55 -41.72
C THR A 40 -10.42 -5.98 -41.98
N ILE A 41 -9.38 -6.39 -41.27
CA ILE A 41 -8.93 -7.78 -41.24
C ILE A 41 -9.75 -8.50 -40.19
N VAL A 42 -10.42 -9.58 -40.57
CA VAL A 42 -11.10 -10.51 -39.65
C VAL A 42 -10.21 -11.73 -39.53
N ALA A 43 -9.55 -11.86 -38.39
CA ALA A 43 -8.59 -12.92 -38.13
C ALA A 43 -8.67 -13.36 -36.66
N PRO A 44 -8.40 -14.63 -36.34
CA PRO A 44 -8.14 -15.03 -34.98
C PRO A 44 -6.86 -14.35 -34.48
N ARG A 45 -6.78 -14.08 -33.21
CA ARG A 45 -5.55 -13.49 -32.61
C ARG A 45 -4.40 -14.47 -32.56
N TRP A 46 -4.71 -15.75 -32.47
CA TRP A 46 -3.75 -16.84 -32.42
C TRP A 46 -4.29 -18.12 -33.03
N LEU A 47 -3.37 -19.00 -33.45
CA LEU A 47 -3.67 -20.32 -34.00
C LEU A 47 -2.63 -21.34 -33.54
N TYR A 48 -3.02 -22.60 -33.50
CA TYR A 48 -2.05 -23.69 -33.41
C TYR A 48 -1.39 -24.00 -34.74
N LEU A 49 -0.16 -24.55 -34.70
CA LEU A 49 0.58 -24.99 -35.89
C LEU A 49 -0.19 -26.02 -36.74
N ASP A 50 -1.03 -26.82 -36.12
CA ASP A 50 -1.89 -27.83 -36.75
C ASP A 50 -3.30 -27.29 -37.05
N GLY A 51 -3.52 -25.99 -36.91
CA GLY A 51 -4.80 -25.35 -37.15
C GLY A 51 -5.04 -24.90 -38.57
N GLU A 52 -6.27 -24.48 -38.83
CA GLU A 52 -6.67 -23.85 -40.10
C GLU A 52 -6.61 -22.31 -39.93
N LEU A 53 -5.97 -21.68 -40.90
CA LEU A 53 -5.88 -20.23 -41.03
C LEU A 53 -7.09 -19.74 -41.83
N ASP A 54 -8.18 -19.39 -41.11
CA ASP A 54 -9.36 -18.78 -41.70
C ASP A 54 -9.32 -17.26 -41.49
N LEU A 55 -9.16 -16.53 -42.56
CA LEU A 55 -9.00 -15.08 -42.55
C LEU A 55 -10.03 -14.41 -43.44
N GLY A 56 -10.56 -13.29 -42.97
CA GLY A 56 -11.46 -12.43 -43.73
C GLY A 56 -10.83 -11.05 -43.96
N VAL A 57 -11.03 -10.51 -45.15
CA VAL A 57 -10.80 -9.08 -45.41
C VAL A 57 -12.16 -8.46 -45.73
N ARG A 58 -12.72 -7.75 -44.75
CA ARG A 58 -14.00 -7.06 -44.89
C ARG A 58 -13.77 -5.68 -45.47
N VAL A 59 -14.41 -5.42 -46.60
CA VAL A 59 -14.30 -4.18 -47.37
C VAL A 59 -15.68 -3.53 -47.43
N VAL A 60 -15.76 -2.28 -47.01
CA VAL A 60 -16.97 -1.45 -47.19
C VAL A 60 -16.75 -0.50 -48.37
N THR A 61 -17.65 -0.52 -49.33
CA THR A 61 -17.56 0.34 -50.51
C THR A 61 -18.62 1.45 -50.49
N ARG A 62 -18.36 2.52 -51.27
CA ARG A 62 -19.33 3.57 -51.58
C ARG A 62 -19.94 3.31 -52.98
N ASN A 63 -21.07 3.95 -53.28
CA ASN A 63 -21.81 3.86 -54.51
C ASN A 63 -20.93 3.88 -55.78
N SER A 64 -20.44 2.73 -56.21
CA SER A 64 -19.72 2.60 -57.47
C SER A 64 -19.71 1.15 -57.95
N THR A 65 -19.84 0.93 -59.24
CA THR A 65 -19.61 -0.38 -59.87
C THR A 65 -18.16 -0.47 -60.28
N ARG A 66 -17.34 -1.20 -59.50
CA ARG A 66 -15.90 -1.33 -59.80
C ARG A 66 -15.38 -2.71 -59.40
N ARG A 67 -14.30 -3.10 -60.06
CA ARG A 67 -13.52 -4.26 -59.63
C ARG A 67 -12.70 -3.88 -58.41
N VAL A 68 -12.93 -4.58 -57.29
CA VAL A 68 -12.15 -4.46 -56.06
C VAL A 68 -11.33 -5.72 -55.91
N ALA A 69 -10.06 -5.58 -55.59
CA ALA A 69 -9.19 -6.70 -55.33
C ALA A 69 -8.60 -6.58 -53.95
N ALA A 70 -8.56 -7.69 -53.23
CA ALA A 70 -7.91 -7.82 -51.93
C ALA A 70 -6.77 -8.81 -52.03
N SER A 71 -5.60 -8.42 -51.56
CA SER A 71 -4.50 -9.34 -51.28
C SER A 71 -4.21 -9.38 -49.80
N LEU A 72 -3.79 -10.54 -49.33
CA LEU A 72 -3.42 -10.78 -47.96
C LEU A 72 -2.04 -11.45 -47.90
N ASP A 73 -1.11 -10.83 -47.20
CA ASP A 73 0.23 -11.35 -46.94
C ASP A 73 0.34 -11.76 -45.45
N LEU A 74 0.97 -12.89 -45.18
CA LEU A 74 1.46 -13.29 -43.86
C LEU A 74 2.97 -13.01 -43.84
N LEU A 75 3.39 -12.05 -43.01
CA LEU A 75 4.77 -11.61 -42.88
C LEU A 75 5.36 -12.08 -41.54
N ASP A 76 6.59 -12.56 -41.57
CA ASP A 76 7.34 -12.82 -40.32
C ASP A 76 7.88 -11.51 -39.71
N GLU A 77 8.58 -11.62 -38.56
CA GLU A 77 9.19 -10.47 -37.85
C GLU A 77 10.18 -9.70 -38.72
N ALA A 78 10.89 -10.38 -39.65
CA ALA A 78 11.80 -9.76 -40.58
C ALA A 78 11.07 -9.09 -41.78
N GLY A 79 9.73 -9.22 -41.83
CA GLY A 79 8.91 -8.69 -42.93
C GLY A 79 8.92 -9.54 -44.20
N VAL A 80 9.45 -10.76 -44.15
CA VAL A 80 9.45 -11.70 -45.26
C VAL A 80 8.06 -12.33 -45.36
N SER A 81 7.50 -12.32 -46.58
CA SER A 81 6.21 -12.95 -46.85
C SER A 81 6.35 -14.47 -46.83
N ARG A 82 5.64 -15.11 -45.89
CA ARG A 82 5.53 -16.57 -45.76
C ARG A 82 4.36 -17.12 -46.52
N TRP A 83 3.36 -16.30 -46.79
CA TRP A 83 2.21 -16.64 -47.60
C TRP A 83 1.61 -15.39 -48.21
N HIS A 84 1.12 -15.52 -49.45
CA HIS A 84 0.41 -14.50 -50.19
C HIS A 84 -0.83 -15.09 -50.84
N SER A 85 -1.95 -14.41 -50.75
CA SER A 85 -3.18 -14.78 -51.45
C SER A 85 -3.87 -13.55 -52.02
N TYR A 86 -4.58 -13.75 -53.11
CA TYR A 86 -5.21 -12.69 -53.87
C TYR A 86 -6.61 -13.10 -54.32
N GLN A 87 -7.58 -12.23 -54.13
CA GLN A 87 -8.93 -12.40 -54.67
C GLN A 87 -9.42 -11.09 -55.28
N SER A 88 -10.25 -11.17 -56.30
CA SER A 88 -10.88 -9.99 -56.89
C SER A 88 -12.34 -10.24 -57.26
N ARG A 89 -13.15 -9.21 -57.10
CA ARG A 89 -14.59 -9.27 -57.39
C ARG A 89 -15.10 -7.94 -57.95
N THR A 90 -16.10 -8.00 -58.81
CA THR A 90 -16.83 -6.80 -59.23
C THR A 90 -17.88 -6.49 -58.17
N VAL A 91 -17.86 -5.29 -57.62
CA VAL A 91 -18.72 -4.81 -56.55
C VAL A 91 -19.69 -3.78 -57.13
N LEU A 92 -20.95 -3.96 -56.83
CA LEU A 92 -22.08 -3.10 -57.29
C LEU A 92 -22.65 -2.33 -56.08
N GLY A 93 -22.53 -1.01 -56.12
CA GLY A 93 -23.15 -0.14 -55.14
C GLY A 93 -22.40 -0.01 -53.79
N SER A 94 -23.10 0.50 -52.77
CA SER A 94 -22.62 0.60 -51.38
C SER A 94 -22.89 -0.70 -50.65
N VAL A 95 -21.89 -1.54 -50.51
CA VAL A 95 -22.02 -2.85 -49.84
C VAL A 95 -20.80 -3.17 -49.00
N THR A 96 -21.02 -4.06 -48.01
CA THR A 96 -19.95 -4.69 -47.25
C THR A 96 -19.68 -6.07 -47.86
N TYR A 97 -18.44 -6.30 -48.24
CA TYR A 97 -17.95 -7.59 -48.70
C TYR A 97 -16.93 -8.19 -47.78
N GLU A 98 -16.90 -9.52 -47.72
CA GLU A 98 -15.85 -10.26 -47.06
C GLU A 98 -15.15 -11.17 -48.08
N TYR A 99 -13.84 -11.02 -48.19
CA TYR A 99 -12.97 -11.92 -48.93
C TYR A 99 -12.45 -12.94 -47.94
N SER A 100 -12.75 -14.23 -48.14
CA SER A 100 -12.35 -15.30 -47.24
C SER A 100 -11.08 -15.99 -47.82
N PHE A 101 -10.10 -16.17 -46.96
CA PHE A 101 -8.85 -16.83 -47.27
C PHE A 101 -8.66 -17.97 -46.26
N SER A 102 -8.54 -19.18 -46.75
CA SER A 102 -8.34 -20.36 -45.88
C SER A 102 -7.12 -21.14 -46.33
N ARG A 103 -6.31 -21.60 -45.32
CA ARG A 103 -5.13 -22.41 -45.56
C ARG A 103 -4.75 -23.17 -44.29
N SER A 104 -4.32 -24.44 -44.41
CA SER A 104 -3.72 -25.14 -43.27
C SER A 104 -2.38 -24.49 -42.89
N VAL A 105 -2.20 -24.21 -41.59
CA VAL A 105 -0.95 -23.63 -41.07
C VAL A 105 0.22 -24.59 -41.28
N ALA A 106 -0.01 -25.88 -41.18
CA ALA A 106 1.00 -26.91 -41.43
C ALA A 106 1.56 -26.86 -42.87
N ASP A 107 0.69 -26.55 -43.86
CA ASP A 107 1.10 -26.42 -45.27
C ASP A 107 1.97 -25.18 -45.55
N LEU A 108 1.96 -24.20 -44.63
CA LEU A 108 2.77 -22.98 -44.77
C LEU A 108 4.22 -23.19 -44.36
N GLY A 109 4.53 -24.27 -43.64
CA GLY A 109 5.89 -24.58 -43.18
C GLY A 109 6.47 -23.49 -42.26
N ILE A 110 5.61 -22.78 -41.53
CA ILE A 110 6.02 -21.69 -40.61
C ILE A 110 6.29 -22.23 -39.22
N ALA A 111 7.17 -21.58 -38.46
CA ALA A 111 7.48 -21.90 -37.08
C ALA A 111 6.51 -21.21 -36.10
N PRO A 112 6.45 -21.65 -34.84
CA PRO A 112 5.81 -20.84 -33.80
C PRO A 112 6.44 -19.44 -33.76
N GLY A 113 5.60 -18.40 -33.69
CA GLY A 113 6.11 -17.03 -33.73
C GLY A 113 5.01 -15.99 -33.88
N VAL A 114 5.42 -14.74 -33.88
CA VAL A 114 4.55 -13.58 -34.11
C VAL A 114 4.62 -13.22 -35.59
N TYR A 115 3.48 -13.14 -36.22
CA TYR A 115 3.34 -12.83 -37.63
C TYR A 115 2.49 -11.56 -37.79
N ARG A 116 2.73 -10.84 -38.89
CA ARG A 116 1.93 -9.70 -39.31
C ARG A 116 1.10 -10.04 -40.53
N LEU A 117 -0.21 -10.00 -40.40
CA LEU A 117 -1.15 -10.02 -41.50
C LEU A 117 -1.20 -8.64 -42.15
N ARG A 118 -1.01 -8.54 -43.45
CA ARG A 118 -1.09 -7.30 -44.20
C ARG A 118 -2.10 -7.46 -45.34
N ALA A 119 -3.24 -6.78 -45.18
CA ALA A 119 -4.25 -6.73 -46.25
C ALA A 119 -4.05 -5.47 -47.09
N ARG A 120 -4.03 -5.65 -48.40
CA ARG A 120 -4.02 -4.56 -49.40
C ARG A 120 -5.27 -4.65 -50.22
N VAL A 121 -6.03 -3.58 -50.27
CA VAL A 121 -7.24 -3.48 -51.08
C VAL A 121 -7.04 -2.42 -52.17
N THR A 122 -7.20 -2.83 -53.43
CA THR A 122 -7.07 -1.97 -54.59
C THR A 122 -8.38 -1.88 -55.37
N SER A 123 -8.66 -0.71 -55.91
CA SER A 123 -9.77 -0.49 -56.83
C SER A 123 -9.36 0.48 -57.92
N ALA A 124 -9.82 0.27 -59.16
CA ALA A 124 -9.46 1.11 -60.30
C ALA A 124 -9.72 2.61 -59.99
N GLY A 125 -8.69 3.44 -60.16
CA GLY A 125 -8.78 4.89 -59.94
C GLY A 125 -8.80 5.32 -58.46
N SER A 126 -8.35 4.46 -57.52
CA SER A 126 -8.28 4.77 -56.09
C SER A 126 -6.92 4.41 -55.54
N PRO A 127 -6.45 5.12 -54.48
CA PRO A 127 -5.25 4.71 -53.77
C PRO A 127 -5.46 3.35 -53.12
N THR A 128 -4.38 2.58 -53.00
CA THR A 128 -4.37 1.31 -52.27
C THR A 128 -4.64 1.58 -50.78
N VAL A 129 -5.59 0.87 -50.21
CA VAL A 129 -5.82 0.88 -48.76
C VAL A 129 -5.11 -0.31 -48.15
N GLU A 130 -4.21 -0.05 -47.20
CA GLU A 130 -3.47 -1.08 -46.49
C GLU A 130 -3.91 -1.12 -45.02
N ARG A 131 -4.04 -2.33 -44.47
CA ARG A 131 -4.29 -2.61 -43.07
C ARG A 131 -3.41 -3.76 -42.61
N SER A 132 -3.01 -3.73 -41.33
CA SER A 132 -2.28 -4.84 -40.75
C SER A 132 -2.92 -5.27 -39.43
N ALA A 133 -2.79 -6.55 -39.12
CA ALA A 133 -3.16 -7.17 -37.88
C ALA A 133 -2.05 -8.12 -37.43
N GLN A 134 -2.01 -8.46 -36.18
CA GLN A 134 -1.06 -9.40 -35.60
C GLN A 134 -1.70 -10.78 -35.49
N LEU A 135 -0.92 -11.83 -35.77
CA LEU A 135 -1.31 -13.22 -35.61
C LEU A 135 -0.19 -13.96 -34.87
N ILE A 136 -0.53 -14.69 -33.85
CA ILE A 136 0.40 -15.53 -33.07
C ILE A 136 0.18 -16.98 -33.48
N VAL A 137 1.24 -17.67 -33.88
CA VAL A 137 1.22 -19.10 -34.18
C VAL A 137 1.91 -19.85 -33.05
N VAL A 138 1.20 -20.79 -32.44
CA VAL A 138 1.61 -21.48 -31.21
C VAL A 138 1.79 -22.97 -31.45
N ASP A 139 2.83 -23.55 -30.88
CA ASP A 139 2.95 -25.01 -30.77
C ASP A 139 2.18 -25.50 -29.53
N ARG A 140 1.48 -26.63 -29.64
CA ARG A 140 0.81 -27.28 -28.50
C ARG A 140 1.78 -27.70 -27.38
N SER A 141 3.07 -27.85 -27.71
CA SER A 141 4.13 -28.12 -26.75
C SER A 141 4.58 -26.90 -25.95
N THR A 142 4.11 -25.69 -26.31
CA THR A 142 4.44 -24.45 -25.60
C THR A 142 3.89 -24.52 -24.17
N HIS A 143 4.80 -24.47 -23.18
CA HIS A 143 4.41 -24.50 -21.77
C HIS A 143 3.83 -23.15 -21.37
N PRO A 144 2.63 -23.11 -20.76
CA PRO A 144 2.04 -21.86 -20.31
C PRO A 144 2.89 -21.18 -19.23
N ILE A 145 3.06 -19.86 -19.37
CA ILE A 145 3.66 -19.02 -18.33
C ILE A 145 2.62 -18.80 -17.23
N PRO A 146 2.95 -19.08 -15.96
CA PRO A 146 2.12 -18.65 -14.84
C PRO A 146 2.12 -17.12 -14.75
N VAL A 147 0.94 -16.53 -14.67
CA VAL A 147 0.75 -15.07 -14.50
C VAL A 147 -0.08 -14.86 -13.24
N SER A 148 0.48 -14.13 -12.29
CA SER A 148 -0.21 -13.74 -11.07
C SER A 148 -0.68 -12.31 -11.17
N VAL A 149 -1.99 -12.09 -11.05
CA VAL A 149 -2.60 -10.76 -11.07
C VAL A 149 -3.05 -10.40 -9.67
N VAL A 150 -2.49 -9.32 -9.15
CA VAL A 150 -2.89 -8.69 -7.89
C VAL A 150 -3.66 -7.43 -8.22
N VAL A 151 -4.91 -7.35 -7.77
CA VAL A 151 -5.73 -6.16 -7.94
C VAL A 151 -5.78 -5.40 -6.63
N ARG A 152 -5.23 -4.19 -6.65
CA ARG A 152 -5.19 -3.29 -5.50
C ARG A 152 -6.31 -2.26 -5.63
N VAL A 153 -7.06 -2.06 -4.54
CA VAL A 153 -7.96 -0.92 -4.41
C VAL A 153 -7.12 0.29 -3.96
N SER A 154 -7.09 1.33 -4.77
CA SER A 154 -6.32 2.55 -4.51
C SER A 154 -7.26 3.72 -4.22
N ALA A 155 -7.04 4.37 -3.07
CA ALA A 155 -7.74 5.58 -2.68
C ALA A 155 -6.91 6.41 -1.71
N ALA A 156 -6.95 7.73 -1.87
CA ALA A 156 -6.43 8.61 -0.84
C ALA A 156 -7.35 8.55 0.40
N PRO A 157 -6.79 8.51 1.62
CA PRO A 157 -7.59 8.54 2.84
C PRO A 157 -8.49 9.78 2.90
N SER A 158 -9.70 9.63 3.46
CA SER A 158 -10.57 10.76 3.75
C SER A 158 -9.96 11.56 4.91
N ALA A 159 -9.58 12.81 4.65
CA ALA A 159 -9.17 13.73 5.69
C ALA A 159 -10.42 14.27 6.39
N GLY A 160 -10.60 14.07 7.69
CA GLY A 160 -11.76 14.37 8.53
C GLY A 160 -12.45 15.75 8.43
N GLU A 161 -12.20 16.50 7.39
CA GLU A 161 -12.96 17.67 6.96
C GLU A 161 -14.22 17.23 6.22
N THR A 162 -15.24 18.09 6.21
CA THR A 162 -16.43 17.86 5.37
C THR A 162 -15.94 17.59 3.94
N PRO A 163 -16.11 16.37 3.40
CA PRO A 163 -15.55 16.03 2.10
C PRO A 163 -16.10 16.97 1.04
N SER A 164 -15.24 17.48 0.16
CA SER A 164 -15.71 18.17 -1.05
C SER A 164 -16.51 17.19 -1.92
N ASP A 165 -17.43 17.71 -2.75
CA ASP A 165 -18.21 16.86 -3.67
C ASP A 165 -17.29 15.92 -4.48
N ALA A 166 -16.14 16.42 -4.95
CA ALA A 166 -15.16 15.62 -5.68
C ALA A 166 -14.53 14.50 -4.84
N ALA A 167 -14.33 14.70 -3.53
CA ALA A 167 -13.81 13.65 -2.64
C ALA A 167 -14.88 12.60 -2.34
N GLN A 168 -16.14 13.01 -2.23
CA GLN A 168 -17.28 12.08 -2.09
C GLN A 168 -17.46 11.24 -3.35
N ASP A 169 -17.38 11.86 -4.53
CA ASP A 169 -17.44 11.16 -5.81
C ASP A 169 -16.29 10.15 -5.95
N ALA A 170 -15.07 10.52 -5.56
CA ALA A 170 -13.92 9.61 -5.58
C ALA A 170 -14.10 8.43 -4.63
N ALA A 171 -14.60 8.64 -3.41
CA ALA A 171 -14.89 7.59 -2.44
C ALA A 171 -16.00 6.65 -2.97
N PHE A 172 -17.06 7.21 -3.57
CA PHE A 172 -18.13 6.44 -4.20
C PHE A 172 -17.60 5.57 -5.35
N VAL A 173 -16.77 6.12 -6.24
CA VAL A 173 -16.17 5.38 -7.37
C VAL A 173 -15.31 4.24 -6.84
N THR A 174 -14.46 4.49 -5.84
CA THR A 174 -13.59 3.46 -5.25
C THR A 174 -14.39 2.33 -4.61
N ALA A 175 -15.41 2.65 -3.82
CA ALA A 175 -16.27 1.63 -3.21
C ALA A 175 -17.05 0.83 -4.27
N SER A 176 -17.56 1.49 -5.33
CA SER A 176 -18.22 0.83 -6.44
C SER A 176 -17.29 -0.15 -7.18
N ASP A 177 -16.05 0.27 -7.49
CA ASP A 177 -15.07 -0.59 -8.13
C ASP A 177 -14.65 -1.76 -7.23
N ALA A 178 -14.53 -1.56 -5.91
CA ALA A 178 -14.25 -2.63 -4.96
C ALA A 178 -15.41 -3.65 -4.89
N ALA A 179 -16.66 -3.18 -4.93
CA ALA A 179 -17.83 -4.06 -5.00
C ALA A 179 -17.85 -4.87 -6.30
N ASP A 180 -17.56 -4.24 -7.44
CA ASP A 180 -17.46 -4.91 -8.74
C ASP A 180 -16.32 -5.93 -8.75
N LEU A 181 -15.17 -5.62 -8.12
CA LEU A 181 -14.03 -6.52 -7.98
C LEU A 181 -14.40 -7.76 -7.16
N GLY A 182 -15.09 -7.59 -6.04
CA GLY A 182 -15.59 -8.71 -5.23
C GLY A 182 -16.53 -9.61 -6.05
N ARG A 183 -17.46 -9.01 -6.79
CA ARG A 183 -18.38 -9.74 -7.69
C ARG A 183 -17.64 -10.46 -8.82
N LEU A 184 -16.65 -9.81 -9.44
CA LEU A 184 -15.82 -10.41 -10.50
C LEU A 184 -15.11 -11.66 -9.99
N ALA A 185 -14.48 -11.58 -8.81
CA ALA A 185 -13.75 -12.70 -8.22
C ALA A 185 -14.66 -13.91 -7.94
N VAL A 186 -15.90 -13.68 -7.49
CA VAL A 186 -16.89 -14.73 -7.23
C VAL A 186 -17.42 -15.35 -8.53
N LEU A 187 -17.74 -14.52 -9.52
CA LEU A 187 -18.35 -14.97 -10.78
C LEU A 187 -17.34 -15.66 -11.71
N HIS A 188 -16.07 -15.30 -11.62
CA HIS A 188 -15.01 -15.79 -12.50
C HIS A 188 -13.81 -16.36 -11.69
N PRO A 189 -14.01 -17.42 -10.90
CA PRO A 189 -12.94 -17.98 -10.05
C PRO A 189 -11.73 -18.47 -10.85
N GLY A 190 -11.91 -18.80 -12.14
CA GLY A 190 -10.83 -19.19 -13.06
C GLY A 190 -9.85 -18.07 -13.39
N LEU A 191 -10.15 -16.80 -13.06
CA LEU A 191 -9.21 -15.69 -13.20
C LEU A 191 -8.13 -15.70 -12.10
N HIS A 192 -8.29 -16.48 -11.04
CA HIS A 192 -7.31 -16.67 -9.97
C HIS A 192 -6.76 -15.34 -9.40
N LEU A 193 -7.64 -14.34 -9.22
CA LEU A 193 -7.27 -13.03 -8.70
C LEU A 193 -6.71 -13.12 -7.28
N THR A 194 -5.88 -12.15 -6.93
CA THR A 194 -5.48 -11.85 -5.56
C THR A 194 -5.85 -10.41 -5.26
N LEU A 195 -6.49 -10.17 -4.12
CA LEU A 195 -6.97 -8.85 -3.71
C LEU A 195 -5.98 -8.19 -2.77
N ALA A 196 -5.83 -6.88 -2.89
CA ALA A 196 -5.10 -6.03 -1.95
C ALA A 196 -5.94 -4.79 -1.67
N VAL A 197 -6.48 -4.70 -0.45
CA VAL A 197 -7.32 -3.57 -0.02
C VAL A 197 -6.66 -2.94 1.20
N PRO A 198 -6.37 -1.62 1.18
CA PRO A 198 -5.84 -0.93 2.34
C PRO A 198 -6.78 -1.07 3.53
N PRO A 199 -6.28 -1.50 4.71
CA PRO A 199 -7.15 -1.78 5.86
C PRO A 199 -7.95 -0.58 6.35
N PHE A 200 -7.49 0.66 6.16
CA PHE A 200 -8.26 1.85 6.52
C PHE A 200 -9.58 1.96 5.74
N LEU A 201 -9.61 1.55 4.46
CA LEU A 201 -10.86 1.51 3.68
C LEU A 201 -11.84 0.49 4.24
N LEU A 202 -11.35 -0.68 4.64
CA LEU A 202 -12.18 -1.71 5.27
C LEU A 202 -12.78 -1.20 6.59
N GLN A 203 -12.01 -0.45 7.38
CA GLN A 203 -12.51 0.20 8.59
C GLN A 203 -13.54 1.27 8.28
N GLU A 204 -13.32 2.11 7.28
CA GLU A 204 -14.25 3.14 6.84
C GLU A 204 -15.59 2.53 6.39
N TRP A 205 -15.54 1.47 5.57
CA TRP A 205 -16.72 0.77 5.09
C TRP A 205 -17.46 0.01 6.20
N SER A 206 -16.76 -0.58 7.17
CA SER A 206 -17.37 -1.20 8.36
C SER A 206 -18.06 -0.16 9.25
N GLY A 207 -17.52 1.05 9.36
CA GLY A 207 -18.16 2.16 10.10
C GLY A 207 -19.46 2.63 9.44
N ALA A 208 -19.56 2.53 8.11
CA ALA A 208 -20.77 2.88 7.36
C ALA A 208 -21.96 1.96 7.64
N GLU A 209 -21.74 0.70 8.04
CA GLU A 209 -22.81 -0.23 8.44
C GLU A 209 -23.60 0.25 9.66
N GLN A 210 -23.01 1.10 10.50
CA GLN A 210 -23.69 1.65 11.69
C GLN A 210 -24.72 2.74 11.34
N THR A 211 -24.78 3.15 10.09
CA THR A 211 -25.81 4.09 9.60
C THR A 211 -27.04 3.33 9.11
N SER A 212 -28.23 3.87 9.34
CA SER A 212 -29.51 3.22 9.00
C SER A 212 -29.79 3.07 7.50
N THR A 213 -28.91 3.55 6.63
CA THR A 213 -29.04 3.49 5.18
C THR A 213 -27.87 2.69 4.59
N PRO A 214 -28.15 1.62 3.80
CA PRO A 214 -27.09 0.89 3.10
C PRO A 214 -26.24 1.87 2.26
N SER A 215 -24.93 1.84 2.46
CA SER A 215 -23.99 2.67 1.72
C SER A 215 -23.28 1.86 0.64
N VAL A 216 -22.68 2.52 -0.34
CA VAL A 216 -21.84 1.86 -1.35
C VAL A 216 -20.65 1.17 -0.69
N GLY A 217 -20.16 1.72 0.43
CA GLY A 217 -19.09 1.09 1.23
C GLY A 217 -19.52 -0.26 1.83
N THR A 218 -20.77 -0.36 2.33
CA THR A 218 -21.31 -1.63 2.83
C THR A 218 -21.38 -2.68 1.71
N ASP A 219 -21.86 -2.31 0.51
CA ASP A 219 -21.91 -3.22 -0.65
C ASP A 219 -20.51 -3.66 -1.09
N ALA A 220 -19.51 -2.76 -1.00
CA ALA A 220 -18.11 -3.08 -1.24
C ALA A 220 -17.59 -4.14 -0.27
N LEU A 221 -17.80 -3.91 1.03
CA LEU A 221 -17.37 -4.83 2.07
C LEU A 221 -18.02 -6.20 1.93
N ASP A 222 -19.37 -6.26 1.77
CA ASP A 222 -20.12 -7.49 1.56
C ASP A 222 -19.65 -8.28 0.32
N SER A 223 -19.31 -7.57 -0.76
CA SER A 223 -18.86 -8.22 -1.99
C SER A 223 -17.45 -8.79 -1.84
N LEU A 224 -16.55 -8.10 -1.13
CA LEU A 224 -15.22 -8.57 -0.81
C LEU A 224 -15.26 -9.74 0.18
N GLN A 225 -16.15 -9.70 1.18
CA GLN A 225 -16.35 -10.82 2.12
C GLN A 225 -16.75 -12.09 1.37
N ARG A 226 -17.73 -11.98 0.48
CA ARG A 226 -18.16 -13.12 -0.38
C ARG A 226 -17.03 -13.64 -1.26
N ALA A 227 -16.17 -12.77 -1.80
CA ALA A 227 -15.02 -13.18 -2.59
C ALA A 227 -14.00 -13.97 -1.76
N VAL A 228 -13.70 -13.50 -0.54
CA VAL A 228 -12.80 -14.18 0.40
C VAL A 228 -13.38 -15.51 0.86
N GLU A 229 -14.68 -15.56 1.17
CA GLU A 229 -15.41 -16.80 1.52
C GLU A 229 -15.40 -17.81 0.37
N ALA A 230 -15.47 -17.35 -0.88
CA ALA A 230 -15.31 -18.18 -2.08
C ALA A 230 -13.87 -18.64 -2.33
N GLY A 231 -12.91 -18.26 -1.49
CA GLY A 231 -11.51 -18.69 -1.55
C GLY A 231 -10.57 -17.75 -2.33
N THR A 232 -11.02 -16.56 -2.70
CA THR A 232 -10.14 -15.54 -3.31
C THR A 232 -9.15 -15.04 -2.26
N PRO A 233 -7.82 -15.15 -2.48
CA PRO A 233 -6.83 -14.66 -1.54
C PRO A 233 -6.86 -13.14 -1.41
N MET A 234 -6.76 -12.64 -0.17
CA MET A 234 -6.54 -11.23 0.13
C MET A 234 -5.20 -11.05 0.83
N LEU A 235 -4.39 -10.12 0.35
CA LEU A 235 -3.11 -9.78 0.95
C LEU A 235 -3.33 -8.90 2.18
N ARG A 236 -2.52 -9.14 3.20
CA ARG A 236 -2.39 -8.24 4.35
C ARG A 236 -1.64 -6.98 3.91
N GLY A 237 -2.03 -5.82 4.40
CA GLY A 237 -1.35 -4.55 4.23
C GLY A 237 -1.15 -3.85 5.56
N MET A 238 -0.31 -2.82 5.60
CA MET A 238 -0.27 -1.85 6.67
C MET A 238 -1.55 -1.02 6.68
N TYR A 239 -1.93 -0.44 7.83
CA TYR A 239 -3.21 0.25 8.01
C TYR A 239 -3.51 1.28 6.93
N ALA A 240 -2.60 2.22 6.72
CA ALA A 240 -2.78 3.34 5.80
C ALA A 240 -1.95 3.20 4.51
N ASP A 241 -1.39 2.03 4.22
CA ASP A 241 -0.48 1.82 3.10
C ASP A 241 0.67 2.87 3.06
N PRO A 242 1.50 2.93 4.12
CA PRO A 242 2.47 4.00 4.31
C PRO A 242 3.64 3.91 3.34
N ASP A 243 4.40 5.01 3.23
CA ASP A 243 5.71 4.99 2.62
C ASP A 243 6.68 4.19 3.49
N LEU A 244 6.84 2.90 3.17
CA LEU A 244 7.65 1.96 3.95
C LEU A 244 9.13 2.38 4.03
N ALA A 245 9.66 3.05 3.02
CA ALA A 245 11.04 3.52 3.02
C ALA A 245 11.22 4.69 4.00
N ALA A 246 10.26 5.59 4.08
CA ALA A 246 10.31 6.74 4.98
C ALA A 246 10.16 6.33 6.45
N ILE A 247 9.29 5.35 6.75
CA ILE A 247 9.06 4.90 8.14
C ILE A 247 9.95 3.73 8.56
N ALA A 248 10.79 3.19 7.67
CA ALA A 248 11.63 2.01 7.93
C ALA A 248 12.51 2.11 9.18
N THR A 249 12.96 3.32 9.53
CA THR A 249 13.81 3.58 10.70
C THR A 249 13.00 3.78 11.99
N VAL A 250 11.69 3.90 11.91
CA VAL A 250 10.80 4.15 13.05
C VAL A 250 10.01 2.87 13.37
N THR A 251 10.61 2.01 14.20
CA THR A 251 10.02 0.71 14.55
C THR A 251 8.61 0.85 15.13
N ALA A 252 8.35 1.88 15.93
CA ALA A 252 7.05 2.09 16.56
C ALA A 252 5.95 2.36 15.52
N ASP A 253 6.23 3.12 14.46
CA ASP A 253 5.26 3.37 13.39
C ASP A 253 4.92 2.08 12.63
N LEU A 254 5.95 1.30 12.26
CA LEU A 254 5.75 0.00 11.63
C LEU A 254 4.88 -0.92 12.49
N GLU A 255 5.10 -0.91 13.81
CA GLU A 255 4.31 -1.71 14.75
C GLU A 255 2.86 -1.25 14.83
N MET A 256 2.63 0.05 14.92
CA MET A 256 1.29 0.62 15.00
C MET A 256 0.53 0.43 13.67
N GLN A 257 1.16 0.70 12.54
CA GLN A 257 0.59 0.47 11.20
C GLN A 257 0.18 -1.01 11.01
N ASP A 258 1.04 -1.94 11.41
CA ASP A 258 0.77 -3.37 11.28
C ASP A 258 -0.33 -3.84 12.24
N ALA A 259 -0.27 -3.44 13.52
CA ALA A 259 -1.27 -3.80 14.51
C ALA A 259 -2.66 -3.25 14.13
N ARG A 260 -2.72 -1.99 13.69
CA ARG A 260 -3.97 -1.34 13.29
C ARG A 260 -4.54 -1.97 12.01
N GLY A 261 -3.66 -2.28 11.02
CA GLY A 261 -4.05 -2.98 9.81
C GLY A 261 -4.62 -4.37 10.09
N GLY A 262 -3.98 -5.13 10.98
CA GLY A 262 -4.46 -6.44 11.42
C GLY A 262 -5.81 -6.37 12.14
N ALA A 263 -6.01 -5.37 12.99
CA ALA A 263 -7.27 -5.14 13.69
C ALA A 263 -8.41 -4.80 12.71
N ALA A 264 -8.17 -3.91 11.75
CA ALA A 264 -9.15 -3.55 10.73
C ALA A 264 -9.54 -4.74 9.84
N LEU A 265 -8.56 -5.55 9.40
CA LEU A 265 -8.81 -6.78 8.66
C LEU A 265 -9.65 -7.79 9.47
N SER A 266 -9.31 -7.98 10.74
CA SER A 266 -10.04 -8.91 11.61
C SER A 266 -11.48 -8.46 11.88
N ALA A 267 -11.71 -7.16 11.97
CA ALA A 267 -13.05 -6.59 12.13
C ALA A 267 -13.87 -6.74 10.84
N ALA A 268 -13.26 -6.52 9.67
CA ALA A 268 -13.93 -6.64 8.38
C ALA A 268 -14.25 -8.09 8.01
N PHE A 269 -13.50 -9.10 8.48
CA PHE A 269 -13.66 -10.52 8.15
C PHE A 269 -13.78 -11.41 9.40
N PRO A 270 -14.84 -11.24 10.22
CA PRO A 270 -14.96 -11.91 11.53
C PRO A 270 -15.19 -13.43 11.43
N SER A 271 -15.74 -13.93 10.33
CA SER A 271 -16.10 -15.33 10.15
C SER A 271 -14.93 -16.27 9.84
N GLN A 272 -13.71 -15.75 9.72
CA GLN A 272 -12.53 -16.50 9.30
C GLN A 272 -11.82 -17.27 10.42
N GLY A 273 -12.52 -17.57 11.54
CA GLY A 273 -11.95 -18.20 12.74
C GLY A 273 -11.36 -19.62 12.57
N THR A 274 -11.47 -20.27 11.40
CA THR A 274 -10.96 -21.63 11.16
C THR A 274 -10.23 -21.84 9.84
N ALA A 275 -10.21 -20.85 8.94
CA ALA A 275 -9.48 -20.97 7.68
C ALA A 275 -8.60 -19.73 7.45
N PRO A 276 -7.30 -19.89 7.18
CA PRO A 276 -6.40 -18.77 6.87
C PRO A 276 -6.57 -18.29 5.43
N SER A 277 -7.77 -17.92 5.02
CA SER A 277 -8.04 -17.44 3.67
C SER A 277 -7.77 -15.95 3.50
N VAL A 278 -7.88 -15.16 4.56
CA VAL A 278 -7.17 -13.88 4.60
C VAL A 278 -5.71 -14.25 4.81
N ALA A 279 -4.90 -14.17 3.76
CA ALA A 279 -3.57 -14.73 3.74
C ALA A 279 -2.69 -14.06 4.80
N SER A 280 -2.74 -14.60 6.03
CA SER A 280 -1.86 -14.21 7.13
C SER A 280 -0.36 -14.29 6.76
N THR A 281 -0.05 -14.92 5.63
CA THR A 281 1.31 -15.18 5.14
C THR A 281 1.72 -14.30 3.95
N GLY A 282 0.80 -13.58 3.30
CA GLY A 282 1.06 -12.70 2.17
C GLY A 282 0.93 -11.23 2.54
N PHE A 283 1.80 -10.39 2.02
CA PHE A 283 1.84 -8.96 2.30
C PHE A 283 1.85 -8.13 1.01
N ALA A 284 1.10 -7.03 1.00
CA ALA A 284 1.08 -6.04 -0.06
C ALA A 284 1.94 -4.83 0.32
N ALA A 285 3.07 -4.65 -0.37
CA ALA A 285 3.93 -3.46 -0.30
C ALA A 285 3.90 -2.77 -1.66
N LEU A 286 2.75 -2.18 -2.01
CA LEU A 286 2.45 -1.74 -3.37
C LEU A 286 2.52 -0.22 -3.55
N SER A 287 2.41 0.54 -2.47
CA SER A 287 2.43 2.00 -2.53
C SER A 287 3.82 2.60 -2.60
N GLY A 288 4.85 1.82 -2.25
CA GLY A 288 6.23 2.27 -2.27
C GLY A 288 7.21 1.09 -2.23
N PRO A 289 8.49 1.39 -2.29
CA PRO A 289 9.50 0.35 -2.25
C PRO A 289 9.53 -0.34 -0.88
N LEU A 290 9.77 -1.66 -0.88
CA LEU A 290 9.94 -2.48 0.32
C LEU A 290 11.42 -2.56 0.73
N PRO A 291 11.88 -1.84 1.77
CA PRO A 291 13.24 -1.96 2.27
C PRO A 291 13.51 -3.34 2.89
N ARG A 292 14.74 -3.80 2.80
CA ARG A 292 15.15 -5.09 3.35
C ARG A 292 14.94 -5.19 4.87
N SER A 293 15.17 -4.10 5.61
CA SER A 293 14.92 -4.02 7.05
C SER A 293 13.43 -4.25 7.39
N VAL A 294 12.52 -3.62 6.64
CA VAL A 294 11.07 -3.81 6.82
C VAL A 294 10.66 -5.25 6.46
N ALA A 295 11.19 -5.80 5.36
CA ALA A 295 10.94 -7.19 4.99
C ALA A 295 11.38 -8.18 6.09
N ALA A 296 12.50 -7.91 6.77
CA ALA A 296 12.96 -8.72 7.89
C ALA A 296 11.98 -8.68 9.09
N VAL A 297 11.47 -7.50 9.42
CA VAL A 297 10.42 -7.33 10.46
C VAL A 297 9.15 -8.10 10.09
N LEU A 298 8.69 -7.99 8.84
CA LEU A 298 7.51 -8.72 8.35
C LEU A 298 7.72 -10.24 8.41
N ALA A 299 8.90 -10.73 7.99
CA ALA A 299 9.22 -12.15 8.05
C ALA A 299 9.24 -12.68 9.50
N ALA A 300 9.76 -11.90 10.46
CA ALA A 300 9.73 -12.24 11.88
C ALA A 300 8.29 -12.34 12.42
N ARG A 301 7.32 -11.68 11.78
CA ARG A 301 5.88 -11.72 12.10
C ARG A 301 5.10 -12.77 11.29
N GLY A 302 5.80 -13.67 10.60
CA GLY A 302 5.19 -14.79 9.88
C GLY A 302 4.78 -14.51 8.46
N VAL A 303 5.11 -13.34 7.89
CA VAL A 303 4.91 -13.08 6.47
C VAL A 303 5.87 -13.96 5.66
N ARG A 304 5.34 -14.76 4.74
CA ARG A 304 6.11 -15.70 3.92
C ARG A 304 6.40 -15.18 2.53
N TYR A 305 5.54 -14.31 2.01
CA TYR A 305 5.76 -13.66 0.72
C TYR A 305 5.22 -12.24 0.74
N ALA A 306 5.84 -11.37 -0.05
CA ALA A 306 5.38 -10.00 -0.25
C ALA A 306 5.32 -9.66 -1.74
N VAL A 307 4.32 -8.85 -2.12
CA VAL A 307 4.21 -8.25 -3.45
C VAL A 307 4.75 -6.83 -3.37
N THR A 308 5.71 -6.49 -4.23
CA THR A 308 6.35 -5.17 -4.25
C THR A 308 6.83 -4.80 -5.66
N ASP A 309 7.36 -3.59 -5.81
CA ASP A 309 7.93 -3.12 -7.08
C ASP A 309 9.28 -3.77 -7.41
N THR A 310 9.56 -3.96 -8.70
CA THR A 310 10.85 -4.51 -9.18
C THR A 310 12.06 -3.68 -8.77
N SER A 311 11.90 -2.37 -8.52
CA SER A 311 12.98 -1.46 -8.10
C SER A 311 13.61 -1.83 -6.77
N CYS A 312 12.89 -2.59 -5.93
CA CYS A 312 13.40 -3.06 -4.64
C CYS A 312 14.30 -4.28 -4.75
N VAL A 313 14.25 -5.00 -5.87
CA VAL A 313 14.85 -6.32 -6.03
C VAL A 313 16.19 -6.21 -6.74
N VAL A 314 17.22 -6.82 -6.15
CA VAL A 314 18.56 -6.94 -6.73
C VAL A 314 18.81 -8.43 -7.01
N PRO A 315 18.59 -8.91 -8.26
CA PRO A 315 18.82 -10.30 -8.60
C PRO A 315 20.28 -10.69 -8.51
N ALA A 316 20.57 -11.94 -8.20
CA ALA A 316 21.92 -12.47 -8.20
C ALA A 316 22.57 -12.43 -9.60
N ARG A 317 21.76 -12.43 -10.67
CA ARG A 317 22.18 -12.33 -12.08
C ARG A 317 21.14 -11.57 -12.89
N GLY A 318 21.61 -10.72 -13.78
CA GLY A 318 20.76 -9.95 -14.70
C GLY A 318 20.06 -8.75 -14.03
N ALA A 319 19.10 -8.17 -14.75
CA ALA A 319 18.24 -7.09 -14.25
C ALA A 319 16.99 -7.68 -13.60
N ALA A 320 16.41 -6.94 -12.64
CA ALA A 320 15.13 -7.29 -12.06
C ALA A 320 14.02 -7.22 -13.12
N VAL A 321 13.16 -8.24 -13.14
CA VAL A 321 11.98 -8.32 -14.00
C VAL A 321 10.75 -8.61 -13.14
N ALA A 322 9.56 -8.43 -13.71
CA ALA A 322 8.30 -8.72 -13.01
C ALA A 322 8.12 -10.23 -12.81
N GLU A 323 8.75 -10.78 -11.76
CA GLU A 323 8.86 -12.21 -11.49
C GLU A 323 8.86 -12.50 -9.99
N ALA A 324 8.70 -13.78 -9.62
CA ALA A 324 8.85 -14.24 -8.25
C ALA A 324 10.33 -14.57 -7.92
N TYR A 325 10.81 -14.10 -6.78
CA TYR A 325 12.18 -14.29 -6.30
C TYR A 325 12.22 -14.90 -4.90
N ALA A 326 13.17 -15.81 -4.67
CA ALA A 326 13.52 -16.25 -3.33
C ALA A 326 14.56 -15.29 -2.72
N VAL A 327 14.23 -14.67 -1.60
CA VAL A 327 15.08 -13.69 -0.90
C VAL A 327 15.45 -14.22 0.49
N THR A 328 16.76 -14.20 0.80
CA THR A 328 17.25 -14.48 2.14
C THR A 328 17.41 -13.17 2.91
N LEU A 329 16.73 -13.08 4.05
CA LEU A 329 16.73 -11.90 4.93
C LEU A 329 17.73 -12.08 6.08
N PRO A 330 18.35 -11.00 6.59
CA PRO A 330 19.23 -11.07 7.75
C PRO A 330 18.44 -11.50 8.98
N SER A 331 19.08 -12.25 9.88
CA SER A 331 18.55 -12.55 11.21
C SER A 331 19.43 -11.90 12.27
N ASP A 332 18.81 -11.23 13.24
CA ASP A 332 19.52 -10.55 14.34
C ASP A 332 20.29 -11.48 15.29
N ARG A 333 20.10 -12.80 15.16
CA ARG A 333 20.64 -13.79 16.12
C ARG A 333 21.68 -14.76 15.55
N GLY A 334 22.26 -14.47 14.37
CA GLY A 334 23.28 -15.37 13.78
C GLY A 334 22.77 -16.76 13.37
N SER A 335 21.47 -17.00 13.41
CA SER A 335 20.82 -18.17 12.81
C SER A 335 20.71 -17.98 11.29
N SER A 336 20.58 -19.07 10.53
CA SER A 336 20.31 -19.01 9.09
C SER A 336 19.13 -18.07 8.83
N GLY A 337 19.34 -17.04 8.01
CA GLY A 337 18.34 -15.99 7.75
C GLY A 337 16.99 -16.57 7.28
N ALA A 338 15.93 -15.90 7.63
CA ALA A 338 14.59 -16.26 7.14
C ALA A 338 14.52 -16.11 5.62
N THR A 339 13.87 -17.05 4.94
CA THR A 339 13.61 -16.95 3.50
C THR A 339 12.21 -16.43 3.28
N MET A 340 12.08 -15.39 2.45
CA MET A 340 10.81 -14.82 2.02
C MET A 340 10.74 -14.88 0.50
N THR A 341 9.57 -15.17 -0.05
CA THR A 341 9.34 -15.00 -1.49
C THR A 341 8.91 -13.58 -1.81
N ILE A 342 9.57 -12.94 -2.75
CA ILE A 342 9.20 -11.62 -3.25
C ILE A 342 8.57 -11.78 -4.62
N LEU A 343 7.33 -11.34 -4.74
CA LEU A 343 6.61 -11.21 -6.00
C LEU A 343 6.85 -9.79 -6.51
N ALA A 344 7.86 -9.63 -7.36
CA ALA A 344 8.23 -8.34 -7.92
C ALA A 344 7.32 -8.01 -9.10
N ALA A 345 6.61 -6.90 -9.04
CA ALA A 345 5.72 -6.42 -10.08
C ALA A 345 6.35 -5.24 -10.83
N ASP A 346 6.19 -5.22 -12.15
CA ASP A 346 6.54 -4.09 -12.97
C ASP A 346 5.31 -3.21 -13.19
N ARG A 347 5.36 -1.96 -12.75
CA ARG A 347 4.29 -0.99 -12.96
C ARG A 347 4.05 -0.69 -14.44
N ALA A 348 5.08 -0.76 -15.28
CA ALA A 348 4.91 -0.58 -16.72
C ALA A 348 4.10 -1.72 -17.35
N ALA A 349 4.29 -2.97 -16.89
CA ALA A 349 3.46 -4.09 -17.30
C ALA A 349 2.01 -3.99 -16.75
N SER A 350 1.82 -3.28 -15.64
CA SER A 350 0.50 -3.04 -15.03
C SER A 350 -0.40 -2.19 -15.92
N GLY A 351 0.13 -1.23 -16.67
CA GLY A 351 -0.59 -0.50 -17.71
C GLY A 351 -1.15 -1.39 -18.82
N GLY A 352 -0.64 -2.62 -18.96
CA GLY A 352 -1.16 -3.61 -19.91
C GLY A 352 -2.57 -4.13 -19.61
N LEU A 353 -3.12 -3.87 -18.42
CA LEU A 353 -4.48 -4.26 -18.05
C LEU A 353 -5.48 -3.09 -17.98
N GLU A 354 -5.10 -1.92 -18.44
CA GLU A 354 -5.97 -0.74 -18.48
C GLU A 354 -7.06 -0.83 -19.55
N ASP A 355 -6.79 -1.55 -20.63
CA ASP A 355 -7.75 -1.83 -21.68
C ASP A 355 -7.45 -3.15 -22.43
N PRO A 356 -8.42 -3.72 -23.18
CA PRO A 356 -8.25 -4.97 -23.93
C PRO A 356 -7.17 -4.92 -25.03
N ALA A 357 -6.82 -3.77 -25.56
CA ALA A 357 -5.79 -3.65 -26.59
C ALA A 357 -4.39 -3.78 -25.98
N HIS A 358 -4.16 -3.12 -24.83
CA HIS A 358 -2.94 -3.29 -24.05
C HIS A 358 -2.79 -4.74 -23.54
N ALA A 359 -3.90 -5.38 -23.10
CA ALA A 359 -3.88 -6.79 -22.73
C ALA A 359 -3.46 -7.71 -23.89
N ALA A 360 -3.86 -7.40 -25.12
CA ALA A 360 -3.43 -8.15 -26.30
C ALA A 360 -1.93 -7.95 -26.60
N ALA A 361 -1.40 -6.74 -26.42
CA ALA A 361 0.03 -6.48 -26.55
C ALA A 361 0.83 -7.23 -25.46
N LEU A 362 0.36 -7.20 -24.22
CA LEU A 362 0.94 -7.96 -23.12
C LEU A 362 0.91 -9.47 -23.39
N ALA A 363 -0.21 -10.00 -23.90
CA ALA A 363 -0.30 -11.41 -24.29
C ALA A 363 0.77 -11.78 -25.34
N THR A 364 1.05 -10.88 -26.30
CA THR A 364 2.11 -11.08 -27.30
C THR A 364 3.51 -11.08 -26.68
N GLU A 365 3.77 -10.18 -25.75
CA GLU A 365 5.04 -10.16 -24.99
C GLU A 365 5.23 -11.44 -24.19
N LEU A 366 4.18 -11.89 -23.49
CA LEU A 366 4.19 -13.14 -22.73
C LEU A 366 4.45 -14.34 -23.66
N PHE A 367 3.90 -14.33 -24.88
CA PHE A 367 4.23 -15.36 -25.88
C PHE A 367 5.73 -15.38 -26.22
N SER A 368 6.33 -14.22 -26.47
CA SER A 368 7.77 -14.12 -26.77
C SER A 368 8.62 -14.64 -25.62
N ARG A 369 8.19 -14.40 -24.37
CA ARG A 369 8.83 -14.97 -23.16
C ARG A 369 8.63 -16.48 -23.07
N ALA A 370 7.44 -17.01 -23.39
CA ALA A 370 7.13 -18.45 -23.38
C ALA A 370 7.94 -19.20 -24.44
N ALA A 371 8.15 -18.61 -25.59
CA ALA A 371 8.91 -19.16 -26.70
C ALA A 371 10.44 -19.09 -26.47
N SER A 372 10.91 -18.21 -25.58
CA SER A 372 12.32 -18.09 -25.25
C SER A 372 12.77 -19.25 -24.35
N ALA A 373 14.02 -19.69 -24.51
CA ALA A 373 14.61 -20.74 -23.65
C ALA A 373 14.82 -20.27 -22.19
N GLN A 374 14.62 -18.99 -21.91
CA GLN A 374 14.61 -18.43 -20.54
C GLN A 374 13.26 -18.75 -19.91
N ARG A 375 13.24 -19.74 -19.05
CA ARG A 375 12.04 -20.14 -18.31
C ARG A 375 11.65 -18.96 -17.40
N ALA A 376 10.63 -18.21 -17.78
CA ALA A 376 9.94 -17.33 -16.85
C ALA A 376 9.22 -18.21 -15.82
N HIS A 377 9.58 -18.07 -14.54
CA HIS A 377 8.99 -18.90 -13.49
C HIS A 377 7.55 -18.46 -13.20
N VAL A 378 7.33 -17.16 -13.02
CA VAL A 378 6.01 -16.54 -12.77
C VAL A 378 6.10 -15.08 -13.17
N VAL A 379 5.15 -14.58 -13.93
CA VAL A 379 5.01 -13.13 -14.17
C VAL A 379 4.03 -12.55 -13.17
N VAL A 380 4.40 -11.43 -12.55
CA VAL A 380 3.58 -10.73 -11.55
C VAL A 380 3.12 -9.39 -12.11
N ILE A 381 1.81 -9.16 -12.06
CA ILE A 381 1.16 -7.93 -12.53
C ILE A 381 0.35 -7.36 -11.38
N VAL A 382 0.49 -6.07 -11.12
CA VAL A 382 -0.33 -5.34 -10.15
C VAL A 382 -1.17 -4.32 -10.91
N VAL A 383 -2.47 -4.26 -10.59
CA VAL A 383 -3.39 -3.28 -11.18
C VAL A 383 -4.08 -2.52 -10.06
N ASP A 384 -4.02 -1.21 -10.14
CA ASP A 384 -4.74 -0.33 -9.23
C ASP A 384 -6.14 -0.04 -9.76
N VAL A 385 -7.18 -0.29 -8.95
CA VAL A 385 -8.58 0.02 -9.27
C VAL A 385 -9.13 1.04 -8.29
N GLY A 386 -10.11 1.84 -8.72
CA GLY A 386 -10.74 2.88 -7.93
C GLY A 386 -10.67 4.25 -8.60
N ALA A 387 -10.87 5.31 -7.83
CA ALA A 387 -10.94 6.67 -8.36
C ALA A 387 -9.64 7.13 -9.04
N ASP A 388 -8.50 6.66 -8.54
CA ASP A 388 -7.16 7.00 -9.05
C ASP A 388 -6.59 5.91 -9.98
N GLY A 389 -7.32 4.82 -10.17
CA GLY A 389 -6.90 3.65 -10.94
C GLY A 389 -7.79 3.38 -12.15
N VAL A 390 -7.66 2.17 -12.63
CA VAL A 390 -8.46 1.65 -13.74
C VAL A 390 -9.84 1.20 -13.23
N ARG A 391 -10.86 1.27 -14.07
CA ARG A 391 -12.17 0.70 -13.73
C ARG A 391 -12.12 -0.83 -13.72
N THR A 392 -12.74 -1.44 -12.71
CA THR A 392 -12.79 -2.91 -12.58
C THR A 392 -13.33 -3.60 -13.83
N SER A 393 -14.28 -2.96 -14.54
CA SER A 393 -14.82 -3.50 -15.80
C SER A 393 -13.77 -3.59 -16.93
N ALA A 394 -12.83 -2.65 -17.00
CA ALA A 394 -11.74 -2.68 -17.97
C ALA A 394 -10.74 -3.80 -17.62
N VAL A 395 -10.41 -3.94 -16.33
CA VAL A 395 -9.56 -5.04 -15.84
C VAL A 395 -10.19 -6.40 -16.16
N ALA A 396 -11.50 -6.56 -15.95
CA ALA A 396 -12.21 -7.80 -16.27
C ALA A 396 -12.07 -8.17 -17.75
N GLN A 397 -12.30 -7.21 -18.65
CA GLN A 397 -12.15 -7.43 -20.09
C GLN A 397 -10.70 -7.77 -20.48
N ALA A 398 -9.72 -7.11 -19.88
CA ALA A 398 -8.29 -7.40 -20.13
C ALA A 398 -7.91 -8.81 -19.66
N LEU A 399 -8.41 -9.22 -18.50
CA LEU A 399 -8.17 -10.57 -17.96
C LEU A 399 -8.81 -11.67 -18.80
N GLU A 400 -10.00 -11.44 -19.36
CA GLU A 400 -10.61 -12.38 -20.31
C GLU A 400 -9.74 -12.58 -21.56
N VAL A 401 -9.09 -11.52 -22.05
CA VAL A 401 -8.13 -11.62 -23.16
C VAL A 401 -6.94 -12.50 -22.77
N LEU A 402 -6.37 -12.31 -21.57
CA LEU A 402 -5.24 -13.09 -21.09
C LEU A 402 -5.62 -14.55 -20.80
N ALA A 403 -6.78 -14.79 -20.20
CA ALA A 403 -7.28 -16.14 -19.92
C ALA A 403 -7.60 -16.92 -21.21
N GLY A 404 -7.91 -16.19 -22.31
CA GLY A 404 -8.24 -16.78 -23.62
C GLY A 404 -7.04 -17.28 -24.42
N VAL A 405 -5.79 -17.08 -23.97
CA VAL A 405 -4.60 -17.49 -24.74
C VAL A 405 -3.89 -18.69 -24.12
N PRO A 406 -3.48 -19.71 -24.91
CA PRO A 406 -3.01 -21.00 -24.39
C PRO A 406 -1.62 -20.95 -23.73
N TRP A 407 -0.85 -19.90 -23.95
CA TRP A 407 0.49 -19.73 -23.35
C TRP A 407 0.47 -18.94 -22.04
N VAL A 408 -0.71 -18.58 -21.53
CA VAL A 408 -0.90 -17.94 -20.24
C VAL A 408 -1.70 -18.85 -19.34
N ARG A 409 -1.25 -18.99 -18.10
CA ARG A 409 -1.98 -19.68 -17.03
C ARG A 409 -2.11 -18.71 -15.86
N LEU A 410 -3.29 -18.21 -15.61
CA LEU A 410 -3.55 -17.37 -14.45
C LEU A 410 -3.39 -18.18 -13.16
N VAL A 411 -2.70 -17.62 -12.19
CA VAL A 411 -2.47 -18.19 -10.85
C VAL A 411 -2.60 -17.08 -9.80
N ASN A 412 -3.06 -17.41 -8.61
CA ASN A 412 -3.07 -16.44 -7.51
C ASN A 412 -1.68 -16.24 -6.89
N ALA A 413 -1.50 -15.18 -6.12
CA ALA A 413 -0.22 -14.85 -5.49
C ALA A 413 0.31 -15.95 -4.54
N PRO A 414 -0.50 -16.63 -3.71
CA PRO A 414 -0.03 -17.78 -2.93
C PRO A 414 0.57 -18.89 -3.79
N ALA A 415 -0.06 -19.25 -4.90
CA ALA A 415 0.45 -20.27 -5.82
C ALA A 415 1.72 -19.80 -6.55
N ALA A 416 1.79 -18.52 -6.93
CA ALA A 416 2.98 -17.91 -7.49
C ALA A 416 4.16 -17.94 -6.51
N ALA A 417 3.91 -17.60 -5.25
CA ALA A 417 4.92 -17.62 -4.19
C ALA A 417 5.41 -19.02 -3.83
N GLY A 418 4.57 -20.03 -4.01
CA GLY A 418 4.89 -21.44 -3.78
C GLY A 418 5.56 -22.14 -4.97
N ALA A 419 5.86 -21.43 -6.06
CA ALA A 419 6.51 -22.02 -7.23
C ALA A 419 7.92 -22.55 -6.86
N SER A 420 8.31 -23.66 -7.47
CA SER A 420 9.64 -24.26 -7.25
C SER A 420 10.69 -23.64 -8.16
N GLY A 421 11.95 -23.61 -7.68
CA GLY A 421 13.09 -23.20 -8.49
C GLY A 421 13.13 -21.69 -8.77
N LEU A 422 12.56 -20.87 -7.88
CA LEU A 422 12.59 -19.42 -8.01
C LEU A 422 14.03 -18.87 -8.06
N PRO A 423 14.30 -17.85 -8.89
CA PRO A 423 15.59 -17.18 -8.91
C PRO A 423 15.88 -16.52 -7.55
N VAL A 424 17.18 -16.49 -7.20
CA VAL A 424 17.64 -15.89 -5.94
C VAL A 424 17.91 -14.40 -6.14
N ALA A 425 17.43 -13.59 -5.22
CA ALA A 425 17.66 -12.16 -5.19
C ALA A 425 17.93 -11.66 -3.77
N THR A 426 18.28 -10.39 -3.66
CA THR A 426 18.31 -9.64 -2.40
C THR A 426 17.40 -8.42 -2.52
N LEU A 427 16.96 -7.87 -1.39
CA LEU A 427 16.29 -6.58 -1.36
C LEU A 427 17.30 -5.47 -1.10
N SER A 428 17.05 -4.31 -1.69
CA SER A 428 17.81 -3.09 -1.39
C SER A 428 17.54 -2.64 0.05
N GLU A 429 18.58 -2.17 0.74
CA GLU A 429 18.45 -1.52 2.06
C GLU A 429 17.80 -0.13 1.94
N SER A 430 18.15 0.58 0.88
CA SER A 430 17.63 1.92 0.60
C SER A 430 17.21 1.97 -0.86
N PRO A 431 16.05 1.39 -1.20
CA PRO A 431 15.54 1.47 -2.55
C PRO A 431 15.30 2.94 -2.91
N ALA A 432 15.70 3.31 -4.14
CA ALA A 432 15.50 4.67 -4.60
C ALA A 432 13.99 4.96 -4.69
N ASP A 433 13.56 6.03 -4.02
CA ASP A 433 12.24 6.60 -4.25
C ASP A 433 12.32 7.53 -5.45
N PRO A 434 11.63 7.25 -6.55
CA PRO A 434 11.68 8.09 -7.75
C PRO A 434 11.05 9.48 -7.51
N THR A 435 10.20 9.61 -6.50
CA THR A 435 9.47 10.85 -6.18
C THR A 435 9.41 11.05 -4.67
N PRO A 436 10.45 11.66 -4.07
CA PRO A 436 10.47 11.92 -2.63
C PRO A 436 9.39 12.92 -2.22
N ALA A 437 8.95 12.83 -0.97
CA ALA A 437 8.01 13.77 -0.39
C ALA A 437 8.58 15.20 -0.39
N PRO A 438 7.70 16.24 -0.41
CA PRO A 438 8.12 17.63 -0.29
C PRO A 438 8.92 17.88 0.99
N ASP A 439 9.83 18.87 0.94
CA ASP A 439 10.60 19.30 2.10
C ASP A 439 9.70 19.62 3.30
N GLY A 440 10.10 19.18 4.48
CA GLY A 440 9.36 19.39 5.73
C GLY A 440 8.15 18.48 5.94
N TYR A 441 7.83 17.59 5.00
CA TYR A 441 6.69 16.66 5.15
C TYR A 441 6.91 15.69 6.31
N TRP A 442 8.02 14.96 6.27
CA TRP A 442 8.34 13.95 7.28
C TRP A 442 8.72 14.55 8.63
N GLU A 443 9.30 15.76 8.66
CA GLU A 443 9.58 16.50 9.89
C GLU A 443 8.28 16.88 10.61
N THR A 444 7.24 17.31 9.87
CA THR A 444 5.92 17.62 10.45
C THR A 444 5.27 16.36 11.03
N ILE A 445 5.36 15.22 10.33
CA ILE A 445 4.86 13.94 10.83
C ILE A 445 5.63 13.50 12.08
N ALA A 446 6.96 13.64 12.08
CA ALA A 446 7.79 13.28 13.23
C ALA A 446 7.47 14.12 14.49
N ASP A 447 7.19 15.42 14.33
CA ASP A 447 6.75 16.28 15.42
C ASP A 447 5.36 15.85 15.96
N ALA A 448 4.40 15.59 15.08
CA ALA A 448 3.07 15.09 15.44
C ALA A 448 3.15 13.74 16.16
N ARG A 449 4.03 12.84 15.71
CA ARG A 449 4.24 11.51 16.27
C ARG A 449 4.58 11.54 17.75
N GLY A 450 5.55 12.39 18.16
CA GLY A 450 5.94 12.50 19.56
C GLY A 450 4.76 12.86 20.46
N ARG A 451 3.90 13.76 20.02
CA ARG A 451 2.70 14.19 20.77
C ARG A 451 1.64 13.11 20.82
N VAL A 452 1.35 12.47 19.70
CA VAL A 452 0.32 11.43 19.59
C VAL A 452 0.71 10.19 20.40
N PHE A 453 1.97 9.74 20.30
CA PHE A 453 2.43 8.59 21.08
C PHE A 453 2.47 8.92 22.57
N GLY A 454 2.84 10.15 22.93
CA GLY A 454 2.68 10.65 24.30
C GLY A 454 1.23 10.58 24.79
N LEU A 455 0.25 10.97 23.95
CA LEU A 455 -1.16 10.85 24.31
C LEU A 455 -1.60 9.39 24.46
N VAL A 456 -1.24 8.51 23.51
CA VAL A 456 -1.58 7.08 23.57
C VAL A 456 -0.98 6.42 24.80
N ALA A 457 0.26 6.74 25.16
CA ALA A 457 0.91 6.22 26.35
C ALA A 457 0.27 6.74 27.64
N ALA A 458 -0.14 8.02 27.67
CA ALA A 458 -0.74 8.64 28.84
C ALA A 458 -2.20 8.23 29.07
N ALA A 459 -3.03 8.24 28.03
CA ALA A 459 -4.48 8.01 28.13
C ALA A 459 -4.88 6.55 27.88
N GLY A 460 -4.00 5.76 27.25
CA GLY A 460 -4.27 4.40 26.81
C GLY A 460 -4.83 4.34 25.38
N ALA A 461 -4.59 3.22 24.70
CA ALA A 461 -5.01 2.99 23.30
C ALA A 461 -6.55 2.92 23.12
N ASP A 462 -7.29 2.69 24.19
CA ASP A 462 -8.76 2.62 24.16
C ASP A 462 -9.44 4.00 24.33
N ASP A 463 -8.68 5.03 24.68
CA ASP A 463 -9.20 6.40 24.74
C ASP A 463 -9.60 6.89 23.35
N THR A 464 -10.77 7.51 23.23
CA THR A 464 -11.34 7.91 21.93
C THR A 464 -10.47 8.95 21.20
N ASP A 465 -9.96 9.97 21.94
CA ASP A 465 -9.13 11.00 21.33
C ASP A 465 -7.73 10.48 20.98
N ALA A 466 -7.17 9.60 21.84
CA ALA A 466 -5.89 8.95 21.56
C ALA A 466 -5.99 8.07 20.30
N ARG A 467 -7.07 7.31 20.15
CA ARG A 467 -7.33 6.48 18.98
C ARG A 467 -7.53 7.34 17.72
N SER A 468 -8.34 8.38 17.81
CA SER A 468 -8.58 9.29 16.67
C SER A 468 -7.31 10.03 16.24
N ALA A 469 -6.50 10.49 17.19
CA ALA A 469 -5.21 11.11 16.91
C ALA A 469 -4.23 10.12 16.26
N LEU A 470 -4.18 8.88 16.77
CA LEU A 470 -3.34 7.82 16.19
C LEU A 470 -3.78 7.49 14.76
N ASP A 471 -5.08 7.26 14.52
CA ASP A 471 -5.59 6.96 13.19
C ASP A 471 -5.27 8.09 12.20
N SER A 472 -5.45 9.35 12.60
CA SER A 472 -5.10 10.51 11.79
C SER A 472 -3.60 10.61 11.48
N LEU A 473 -2.74 10.31 12.45
CA LEU A 473 -1.29 10.27 12.25
C LEU A 473 -0.90 9.16 11.27
N LEU A 474 -1.40 7.94 11.47
CA LEU A 474 -1.11 6.80 10.60
C LEU A 474 -1.59 7.05 9.16
N LEU A 475 -2.76 7.68 8.98
CA LEU A 475 -3.26 8.11 7.67
C LEU A 475 -2.38 9.19 7.04
N ALA A 476 -1.77 10.10 7.83
CA ALA A 476 -0.83 11.09 7.31
C ALA A 476 0.44 10.46 6.71
N GLU A 477 0.83 9.28 7.16
CA GLU A 477 1.99 8.52 6.64
C GLU A 477 1.72 7.82 5.30
N SER A 478 0.48 7.85 4.81
CA SER A 478 0.07 7.14 3.59
C SER A 478 0.81 7.65 2.35
N ARG A 479 1.27 6.73 1.54
CA ARG A 479 1.84 7.03 0.21
C ARG A 479 0.80 7.51 -0.80
N GLU A 480 -0.49 7.28 -0.56
CA GLU A 480 -1.59 7.74 -1.43
C GLU A 480 -1.64 9.29 -1.56
N TRP A 481 -1.00 10.02 -0.64
CA TRP A 481 -0.85 11.47 -0.75
C TRP A 481 0.07 11.90 -1.89
N ALA A 482 0.90 11.00 -2.41
CA ALA A 482 1.70 11.25 -3.60
C ALA A 482 0.82 11.40 -4.86
N GLY A 483 -0.39 10.85 -4.85
CA GLY A 483 -1.27 10.79 -6.02
C GLY A 483 -0.81 9.77 -7.07
N PRO A 484 -1.60 9.56 -8.12
CA PRO A 484 -1.34 8.50 -9.11
C PRO A 484 -0.08 8.74 -9.95
N ASP A 485 0.33 10.00 -10.12
CA ASP A 485 1.55 10.39 -10.84
C ASP A 485 2.79 10.48 -9.93
N GLY A 486 2.63 10.23 -8.63
CA GLY A 486 3.69 10.32 -7.64
C GLY A 486 4.15 11.76 -7.34
N SER A 487 3.45 12.79 -7.82
CA SER A 487 3.88 14.20 -7.70
C SER A 487 3.68 14.81 -6.32
N TRP A 488 3.14 14.08 -5.35
CA TRP A 488 2.75 14.57 -4.03
C TRP A 488 1.71 15.72 -4.07
N SER A 489 0.88 15.71 -5.10
CA SER A 489 -0.16 16.74 -5.30
C SER A 489 -1.15 16.86 -4.15
N ARG A 490 -1.26 15.83 -3.32
CA ARG A 490 -2.16 15.76 -2.16
C ARG A 490 -1.44 15.91 -0.82
N ALA A 491 -0.14 16.20 -0.79
CA ALA A 491 0.68 16.30 0.43
C ALA A 491 0.10 17.25 1.49
N ALA A 492 -0.52 18.35 1.05
CA ALA A 492 -1.16 19.33 1.96
C ALA A 492 -2.25 18.68 2.83
N ARG A 493 -2.99 17.70 2.32
CA ARG A 493 -4.02 16.96 3.08
C ARG A 493 -3.39 16.01 4.11
N GLY A 494 -2.33 15.29 3.75
CA GLY A 494 -1.57 14.48 4.69
C GLY A 494 -1.01 15.32 5.85
N LEU A 495 -0.44 16.50 5.54
CA LEU A 495 0.02 17.45 6.57
C LEU A 495 -1.12 18.01 7.44
N ALA A 496 -2.30 18.21 6.88
CA ALA A 496 -3.46 18.63 7.66
C ALA A 496 -3.86 17.56 8.69
N LEU A 497 -3.85 16.28 8.31
CA LEU A 497 -4.10 15.16 9.24
C LEU A 497 -3.04 15.09 10.35
N ALA A 498 -1.75 15.21 10.02
CA ALA A 498 -0.69 15.21 11.02
C ALA A 498 -0.87 16.36 12.03
N ARG A 499 -1.19 17.55 11.55
CA ARG A 499 -1.45 18.72 12.42
C ARG A 499 -2.70 18.54 13.27
N ALA A 500 -3.78 17.99 12.71
CA ALA A 500 -5.01 17.71 13.47
C ALA A 500 -4.74 16.67 14.57
N ALA A 501 -3.98 15.62 14.27
CA ALA A 501 -3.53 14.64 15.25
C ALA A 501 -2.74 15.27 16.40
N ALA A 502 -1.77 16.14 16.07
CA ALA A 502 -0.99 16.88 17.05
C ALA A 502 -1.86 17.80 17.91
N GLN A 503 -2.81 18.52 17.29
CA GLN A 503 -3.74 19.40 18.01
C GLN A 503 -4.64 18.62 18.97
N THR A 504 -5.12 17.44 18.58
CA THR A 504 -5.89 16.54 19.45
C THR A 504 -5.05 16.13 20.67
N ALA A 505 -3.81 15.73 20.46
CA ALA A 505 -2.89 15.39 21.53
C ALA A 505 -2.64 16.58 22.47
N ASP A 506 -2.34 17.76 21.93
CA ASP A 506 -2.11 18.98 22.70
C ASP A 506 -3.36 19.42 23.48
N SER A 507 -4.56 19.22 22.93
CA SER A 507 -5.83 19.54 23.62
C SER A 507 -6.05 18.76 24.91
N VAL A 508 -5.44 17.59 25.02
CA VAL A 508 -5.51 16.72 26.22
C VAL A 508 -4.27 16.92 27.10
N LEU A 509 -3.07 16.74 26.52
CA LEU A 509 -1.80 16.81 27.26
C LEU A 509 -1.48 18.22 27.76
N GLY A 510 -1.81 19.26 26.99
CA GLY A 510 -1.61 20.66 27.36
C GLY A 510 -2.44 21.12 28.57
N LYS A 511 -3.42 20.31 29.02
CA LYS A 511 -4.17 20.54 30.25
C LYS A 511 -3.48 19.99 31.51
N VAL A 512 -2.31 19.39 31.35
CA VAL A 512 -1.48 18.96 32.47
C VAL A 512 -0.47 20.07 32.75
N THR A 513 -0.53 20.66 33.94
CA THR A 513 0.39 21.70 34.38
C THR A 513 1.17 21.23 35.60
N LEU A 514 2.40 21.72 35.73
CA LEU A 514 3.31 21.37 36.82
C LEU A 514 3.58 22.61 37.66
N ASP A 515 3.24 22.57 38.92
CA ASP A 515 3.61 23.57 39.89
C ASP A 515 4.60 22.96 40.91
N ALA A 516 5.76 23.59 40.96
CA ALA A 516 6.81 23.10 41.85
C ALA A 516 7.47 24.32 42.55
N PRO A 517 6.96 24.68 43.72
CA PRO A 517 7.45 25.82 44.48
C PRO A 517 8.87 25.57 45.02
N SER A 518 9.63 26.63 45.25
CA SER A 518 10.91 26.55 45.94
C SER A 518 10.73 25.98 47.33
N VAL A 519 11.58 25.05 47.76
CA VAL A 519 11.44 24.30 49.01
C VAL A 519 12.67 24.49 49.87
N THR A 520 12.41 24.76 51.16
CA THR A 520 13.44 24.77 52.21
C THR A 520 13.33 23.47 53.01
N LEU A 521 14.35 22.65 52.92
CA LEU A 521 14.45 21.40 53.68
C LEU A 521 14.95 21.68 55.11
N PRO A 522 14.45 21.00 56.13
CA PRO A 522 14.91 21.17 57.49
C PRO A 522 16.35 20.67 57.74
N GLY A 523 16.90 19.92 56.75
CA GLY A 523 18.27 19.40 56.79
C GLY A 523 18.81 19.20 55.40
N SER A 524 19.87 18.39 55.26
CA SER A 524 20.49 18.08 53.95
C SER A 524 19.71 17.06 53.10
N GLU A 525 18.72 16.42 53.67
CA GLU A 525 17.87 15.44 53.00
C GLU A 525 16.38 15.74 53.25
N GLY A 526 15.55 15.40 52.28
CA GLY A 526 14.11 15.62 52.42
C GLY A 526 13.34 15.22 51.15
N LYS A 527 12.06 15.57 51.13
CA LYS A 527 11.17 15.36 49.99
C LYS A 527 10.70 16.69 49.47
N VAL A 528 10.77 16.88 48.18
CA VAL A 528 10.24 18.04 47.48
C VAL A 528 8.84 17.69 46.96
N PRO A 529 7.79 18.36 47.45
CA PRO A 529 6.45 18.18 46.92
C PRO A 529 6.37 18.84 45.54
N VAL A 530 5.76 18.13 44.62
CA VAL A 530 5.53 18.56 43.23
C VAL A 530 4.03 18.43 42.99
N SER A 531 3.33 19.52 42.73
CA SER A 531 1.90 19.51 42.41
C SER A 531 1.72 19.44 40.89
N ILE A 532 0.99 18.43 40.44
CA ILE A 532 0.65 18.19 39.05
C ILE A 532 -0.86 18.36 38.91
N ILE A 533 -1.29 19.38 38.16
CA ILE A 533 -2.70 19.65 37.96
C ILE A 533 -3.11 19.04 36.63
N ASN A 534 -4.02 18.09 36.65
CA ASN A 534 -4.59 17.43 35.48
C ASN A 534 -6.02 17.97 35.24
N SER A 535 -6.17 18.92 34.34
CA SER A 535 -7.46 19.50 33.93
C SER A 535 -8.07 18.83 32.69
N SER A 536 -7.55 17.67 32.24
CA SER A 536 -8.04 16.96 31.05
C SER A 536 -9.41 16.28 31.27
N GLY A 537 -9.82 16.10 32.54
CA GLY A 537 -11.02 15.33 32.89
C GLY A 537 -10.83 13.81 32.82
N ARG A 538 -9.63 13.31 32.56
CA ARG A 538 -9.28 11.89 32.39
C ARG A 538 -8.18 11.47 33.32
N THR A 539 -8.08 10.17 33.56
CA THR A 539 -6.92 9.60 34.26
C THR A 539 -5.80 9.40 33.25
N LEU A 540 -4.61 9.93 33.53
CA LEU A 540 -3.43 9.85 32.69
C LEU A 540 -2.30 9.12 33.44
N VAL A 541 -1.53 8.30 32.73
CA VAL A 541 -0.31 7.66 33.26
C VAL A 541 0.90 8.39 32.65
N VAL A 542 1.75 8.96 33.51
CA VAL A 542 2.90 9.74 33.07
C VAL A 542 4.15 9.34 33.84
N ASP A 543 5.31 9.66 33.30
CA ASP A 543 6.58 9.55 33.99
C ASP A 543 6.99 10.93 34.52
N LEU A 544 7.34 10.96 35.80
CA LEU A 544 7.94 12.10 36.45
C LEU A 544 9.46 11.91 36.43
N ASP A 545 10.17 12.69 35.62
CA ASP A 545 11.62 12.69 35.53
C ASP A 545 12.18 13.86 36.33
N ALA A 546 13.09 13.59 37.27
CA ALA A 546 13.77 14.63 38.02
C ALA A 546 15.28 14.58 37.75
N SER A 547 15.82 15.71 37.29
CA SER A 547 17.26 15.92 37.07
C SER A 547 17.73 17.13 37.84
N SER A 548 19.01 17.21 38.19
CA SER A 548 19.47 18.30 39.05
C SER A 548 20.93 18.67 38.85
N SER A 549 21.26 19.92 39.17
CA SER A 549 22.62 20.36 39.40
C SER A 549 22.78 20.83 40.86
N GLY A 550 23.69 20.20 41.62
CA GLY A 550 23.91 20.49 43.02
C GLY A 550 22.94 19.85 44.01
N VAL A 551 22.00 19.06 43.55
CA VAL A 551 21.06 18.26 44.37
C VAL A 551 21.15 16.80 43.90
N ARG A 552 21.29 15.86 44.81
CA ARG A 552 21.24 14.43 44.47
C ARG A 552 19.79 13.95 44.54
N VAL A 553 19.22 13.57 43.38
CA VAL A 553 17.89 12.95 43.32
C VAL A 553 18.03 11.46 43.53
N GLN A 554 17.27 10.89 44.50
CA GLN A 554 17.36 9.46 44.83
C GLN A 554 16.61 8.57 43.84
N ARG A 555 15.53 9.10 43.22
CA ARG A 555 14.78 8.45 42.11
C ARG A 555 14.64 9.45 40.98
N SER A 556 15.33 9.21 39.89
CA SER A 556 15.31 10.10 38.72
C SER A 556 14.05 9.94 37.89
N ARG A 557 13.37 8.78 37.93
CA ARG A 557 12.14 8.51 37.17
C ARG A 557 11.15 7.73 38.01
N THR A 558 9.89 8.15 37.96
CA THR A 558 8.76 7.51 38.66
C THR A 558 7.54 7.58 37.77
N SER A 559 6.87 6.43 37.52
CA SER A 559 5.57 6.42 36.85
C SER A 559 4.47 6.81 37.82
N VAL A 560 3.59 7.72 37.40
CA VAL A 560 2.55 8.34 38.20
C VAL A 560 1.21 8.27 37.49
N THR A 561 0.17 7.89 38.20
CA THR A 561 -1.21 7.94 37.71
C THR A 561 -1.87 9.25 38.14
N LEU A 562 -2.08 10.16 37.19
CA LEU A 562 -2.73 11.45 37.43
C LEU A 562 -4.26 11.31 37.30
N ARG A 563 -4.95 11.46 38.40
CA ARG A 563 -6.42 11.61 38.40
C ARG A 563 -6.79 13.04 38.00
N PRO A 564 -8.03 13.26 37.51
CA PRO A 564 -8.51 14.63 37.31
C PRO A 564 -8.39 15.48 38.58
N GLY A 565 -7.87 16.69 38.45
CA GLY A 565 -7.60 17.59 39.56
C GLY A 565 -6.13 17.63 39.95
N GLU A 566 -5.87 18.03 41.20
CA GLU A 566 -4.52 18.17 41.73
C GLU A 566 -3.98 16.81 42.23
N ASN A 567 -2.75 16.49 41.83
CA ASN A 567 -2.00 15.31 42.25
C ASN A 567 -0.66 15.77 42.82
N VAL A 568 -0.37 15.39 44.06
CA VAL A 568 0.88 15.79 44.73
C VAL A 568 1.81 14.59 44.85
N GLU A 569 2.97 14.71 44.25
CA GLU A 569 4.03 13.71 44.30
C GLU A 569 5.23 14.22 45.09
N SER A 570 5.95 13.30 45.71
CA SER A 570 7.11 13.65 46.56
C SER A 570 8.39 13.10 45.97
N VAL A 571 9.30 14.01 45.52
CA VAL A 571 10.61 13.64 45.00
C VAL A 571 11.64 13.64 46.14
N PRO A 572 12.24 12.50 46.50
CA PRO A 572 13.26 12.45 47.52
C PRO A 572 14.60 13.00 47.01
N VAL A 573 15.18 13.91 47.77
CA VAL A 573 16.40 14.64 47.39
C VAL A 573 17.39 14.73 48.52
N SER A 574 18.67 14.89 48.19
CA SER A 574 19.76 15.15 49.15
C SER A 574 20.67 16.25 48.62
N LEU A 575 20.91 17.28 49.41
CA LEU A 575 21.83 18.38 49.10
C LEU A 575 23.30 18.05 49.48
N GLY A 576 23.49 16.97 50.27
CA GLY A 576 24.84 16.64 50.78
C GLY A 576 25.43 17.76 51.63
N THR A 577 26.53 18.35 51.15
CA THR A 577 27.21 19.51 51.78
C THR A 577 26.76 20.86 51.20
N ALA A 578 26.01 20.88 50.11
CA ALA A 578 25.55 22.11 49.50
C ALA A 578 24.40 22.77 50.31
N THR A 579 24.34 24.10 50.31
CA THR A 579 23.32 24.89 50.96
C THR A 579 22.09 25.09 50.12
N SER A 580 22.23 24.99 48.80
CA SER A 580 21.17 25.09 47.83
C SER A 580 21.53 24.38 46.51
N GLY A 581 20.51 24.03 45.72
CA GLY A 581 20.66 23.48 44.40
C GLY A 581 19.41 23.66 43.58
N ARG A 582 19.50 23.41 42.28
CA ARG A 582 18.35 23.46 41.38
C ARG A 582 18.01 22.06 40.91
N MET A 583 16.73 21.78 40.91
CA MET A 583 16.17 20.54 40.37
C MET A 583 15.19 20.88 39.25
N ARG A 584 15.34 20.26 38.12
CA ARG A 584 14.37 20.30 37.03
C ARG A 584 13.50 19.06 37.14
N VAL A 585 12.20 19.26 37.03
CA VAL A 585 11.20 18.20 37.03
C VAL A 585 10.47 18.27 35.70
N ASP A 586 10.43 17.17 34.98
CA ASP A 586 9.74 17.01 33.73
C ASP A 586 8.64 15.97 33.89
N VAL A 587 7.43 16.25 33.39
CA VAL A 587 6.34 15.30 33.21
C VAL A 587 6.38 14.84 31.77
N LYS A 588 6.52 13.53 31.55
CA LYS A 588 6.65 12.93 30.22
C LYS A 588 5.68 11.78 30.03
N ALA A 589 5.34 11.48 28.77
CA ALA A 589 4.71 10.23 28.37
C ALA A 589 5.39 9.74 27.09
N ASP A 590 5.85 8.50 27.10
CA ASP A 590 6.63 7.89 26.01
C ASP A 590 7.78 8.79 25.49
N GLY A 591 8.48 9.45 26.43
CA GLY A 591 9.57 10.40 26.10
C GLY A 591 9.11 11.80 25.68
N TYR A 592 7.84 12.01 25.31
CA TYR A 592 7.30 13.34 25.02
C TYR A 592 7.15 14.18 26.29
N GLN A 593 7.71 15.40 26.26
CA GLN A 593 7.66 16.30 27.42
C GLN A 593 6.33 17.06 27.45
N ILE A 594 5.50 16.80 28.47
CA ILE A 594 4.19 17.42 28.66
C ILE A 594 4.32 18.74 29.43
N ALA A 595 5.04 18.71 30.56
CA ALA A 595 5.26 19.88 31.39
C ALA A 595 6.66 19.86 32.02
N THR A 596 7.18 21.03 32.36
CA THR A 596 8.48 21.18 33.03
C THR A 596 8.43 22.28 34.06
N ALA A 597 9.12 22.07 35.19
CA ALA A 597 9.34 23.10 36.19
C ALA A 597 10.75 23.03 36.78
N THR A 598 11.25 24.16 37.24
CA THR A 598 12.53 24.23 37.95
C THR A 598 12.30 24.64 39.39
N VAL A 599 12.74 23.79 40.32
CA VAL A 599 12.62 24.00 41.75
C VAL A 599 13.95 24.38 42.34
N THR A 600 14.00 25.42 43.15
CA THR A 600 15.15 25.71 43.99
C THR A 600 14.98 25.02 45.35
N VAL A 601 15.94 24.17 45.69
CA VAL A 601 15.95 23.47 46.96
C VAL A 601 17.02 24.08 47.86
N THR A 602 16.66 24.51 49.04
CA THR A 602 17.59 25.09 50.04
C THR A 602 17.58 24.26 51.29
N ALA A 603 18.69 24.18 51.98
CA ALA A 603 18.79 23.54 53.30
C ALA A 603 18.71 24.61 54.41
N SER A 604 17.87 24.38 55.39
CA SER A 604 17.85 25.17 56.63
C SER A 604 18.88 24.58 57.61
N TYR A 605 19.90 25.36 57.93
CA TYR A 605 20.88 24.94 58.90
C TYR A 605 20.54 25.41 60.32
N GLN A 606 19.28 25.74 60.59
CA GLN A 606 18.85 26.18 61.95
C GLN A 606 19.30 25.20 63.02
N ASP A 607 19.19 23.90 62.79
CA ASP A 607 19.63 22.89 63.72
C ASP A 607 21.15 22.90 63.97
N ARG A 608 21.95 23.19 62.94
CA ARG A 608 23.41 23.30 63.09
C ARG A 608 23.82 24.55 63.85
N VAL A 609 23.11 25.67 63.63
CA VAL A 609 23.34 26.92 64.35
C VAL A 609 22.96 26.74 65.83
N VAL A 610 21.80 26.07 66.09
CA VAL A 610 21.39 25.75 67.44
C VAL A 610 22.34 24.78 68.11
N LEU A 611 22.83 23.77 67.42
CA LEU A 611 23.79 22.81 67.93
C LEU A 611 25.17 23.45 68.19
N LEU A 612 25.62 24.32 67.29
CA LEU A 612 26.83 25.11 67.45
C LEU A 612 26.72 26.09 68.61
N ALA A 613 25.60 26.77 68.76
CA ALA A 613 25.30 27.63 69.91
C ALA A 613 25.26 26.82 71.22
N ALA A 614 24.62 25.65 71.21
CA ALA A 614 24.58 24.77 72.35
C ALA A 614 25.99 24.25 72.76
N VAL A 615 26.81 23.87 71.77
CA VAL A 615 28.23 23.47 71.99
C VAL A 615 29.05 24.63 72.52
N LEU A 616 28.85 25.85 72.00
CA LEU A 616 29.55 27.05 72.48
C LEU A 616 29.12 27.38 73.90
N VAL A 617 27.85 27.25 74.25
CA VAL A 617 27.34 27.45 75.61
C VAL A 617 27.92 26.38 76.55
N ILE A 618 27.98 25.13 76.14
CA ILE A 618 28.59 24.04 76.95
C ILE A 618 30.10 24.30 77.17
N LEU A 619 30.83 24.67 76.13
CA LEU A 619 32.24 25.03 76.20
C LEU A 619 32.50 26.24 77.06
N ALA A 620 31.66 27.28 76.97
CA ALA A 620 31.74 28.44 77.85
C ALA A 620 31.46 28.08 79.31
N GLY A 621 30.45 27.23 79.51
CA GLY A 621 30.15 26.69 80.83
C GLY A 621 31.27 25.88 81.45
N LEU A 622 31.91 25.03 80.61
CA LEU A 622 33.07 24.22 81.04
C LEU A 622 34.28 25.09 81.34
N LEU A 623 34.55 26.12 80.53
CA LEU A 623 35.61 27.09 80.73
C LEU A 623 35.40 27.89 82.05
N LEU A 624 34.20 28.31 82.30
CA LEU A 624 33.81 28.97 83.59
C LEU A 624 33.93 28.02 84.80
N TYR A 625 33.55 26.77 84.61
CA TYR A 625 33.70 25.74 85.64
C TYR A 625 35.17 25.47 85.97
N VAL A 626 36.02 25.29 84.94
CA VAL A 626 37.47 25.08 85.13
C VAL A 626 38.13 26.29 85.76
N ARG A 627 37.79 27.50 85.33
CA ARG A 627 38.31 28.74 85.87
C ARG A 627 37.90 28.92 87.38
N ARG A 628 36.71 28.49 87.75
CA ARG A 628 36.24 28.56 89.11
C ARG A 628 36.88 27.50 90.06
N HIS A 629 37.23 26.35 89.47
CA HIS A 629 37.88 25.26 90.22
C HIS A 629 39.40 25.44 90.38
N LEU A 630 40.07 25.97 89.33
CA LEU A 630 41.51 26.26 89.40
C LEU A 630 41.80 27.49 90.27
N GLY A 631 40.94 28.50 90.36
CA GLY A 631 41.07 29.70 91.19
C GLY A 631 40.84 29.48 92.67
N ARG A 632 40.55 28.23 93.15
CA ARG A 632 40.39 27.85 94.58
C ARG A 632 41.60 27.06 95.08
N ARG A 633 42.70 26.91 94.36
CA ARG A 633 43.87 26.20 94.74
C ARG A 633 45.16 27.09 94.80
N THR A 634 44.97 28.38 94.79
CA THR A 634 46.00 29.38 95.17
C THR A 634 45.37 30.11 96.40
#